data_e2c389c8d762c9b946cdfab7f3144018
#
_entry.id   e2c389c8d762c9b946cdfab7f3144018
#
_cell.length_a   1.000
_cell.length_b   1.000
_cell.length_c   1.000
_cell.angle_alpha   90.00
_cell.angle_beta   90.00
_cell.angle_gamma   90.00
#
_symmetry.space_group_name_H-M   'P 1'
#
loop_
_entity.id
_entity.type
_entity.pdbx_description
1 polymer ?
#
loop_
_entity_poly.entity_id
_entity_poly.type
_entity_poly.pdbx_seq_one_letter_code
_entity_poly.pdbx_strand_id
1 'polypeptide(L)'
;MAYKLVHYINQFFAGIGGEDKADVSPEVRDGIVGPGMAFKAAFNGEAEIVATFICGDNYCANHLDDVAAHMVETVKAYGADGLIAGPAFNAGRYGTACGAVCAAVAKELQLPVVSGMYRESPGVDLYRKEVTIVETADSARGMGKAVPAMAAVMLKLLKGEEIADPEAAGVFPKGIRKNMFYEQPGAERAVQMLIKKLNGEAFRTEYPMPVFDRVEPRPAIADISKATIAIVTSGDIVPFGNPDHIAASSAQNYGAYDLDGVTDLRKGEYMTAHGGYDQTYANADPDRVLPLDVLRDLEKEGKIGKLYHVFYSTVGNGTSVANARKFGTEIGSQLKAAHVDGVILTST
;
A
#
# COMPACT_ATOMS: atom_id res chain seq x y z
N MET A 1 -11.18 34.42 13.73
CA MET A 1 -10.00 33.73 14.27
C MET A 1 -9.61 32.66 13.28
N ALA A 2 -8.34 32.38 13.14
CA ALA A 2 -7.90 31.24 12.29
C ALA A 2 -8.30 29.92 12.97
N TYR A 3 -8.66 28.92 12.16
CA TYR A 3 -8.91 27.57 12.67
C TYR A 3 -7.61 26.93 13.15
N LYS A 4 -7.65 26.18 14.24
CA LYS A 4 -6.51 25.47 14.83
C LYS A 4 -6.47 24.04 14.35
N LEU A 5 -5.32 23.56 13.87
CA LEU A 5 -5.16 22.20 13.38
C LEU A 5 -3.99 21.51 14.06
N VAL A 6 -4.14 20.21 14.31
CA VAL A 6 -3.01 19.30 14.57
C VAL A 6 -2.56 18.67 13.25
N HIS A 7 -1.26 18.51 13.08
CA HIS A 7 -0.70 17.85 11.90
C HIS A 7 0.04 16.56 12.30
N TYR A 8 -0.35 15.42 11.74
CA TYR A 8 0.34 14.14 11.90
C TYR A 8 1.35 13.90 10.79
N ILE A 9 2.60 13.61 11.15
CA ILE A 9 3.66 13.22 10.21
C ILE A 9 4.49 12.06 10.79
N ASN A 10 5.17 11.32 9.90
CA ASN A 10 6.10 10.28 10.32
C ASN A 10 7.51 10.84 10.59
N GLN A 11 8.41 9.96 11.08
CA GLN A 11 9.80 10.27 11.38
C GLN A 11 10.57 10.84 10.18
N PHE A 12 10.25 10.39 8.97
CA PHE A 12 10.92 10.83 7.74
C PHE A 12 10.60 12.30 7.44
N PHE A 13 9.33 12.67 7.43
CA PHE A 13 8.90 14.05 7.20
C PHE A 13 9.23 14.99 8.36
N ALA A 14 9.44 14.45 9.56
CA ALA A 14 9.93 15.21 10.72
C ALA A 14 11.44 15.46 10.68
N GLY A 15 12.18 14.88 9.72
CA GLY A 15 13.62 15.00 9.61
C GLY A 15 14.40 14.24 10.70
N ILE A 16 13.77 13.27 11.38
CA ILE A 16 14.40 12.44 12.43
C ILE A 16 15.30 11.38 11.79
N GLY A 17 14.84 10.77 10.68
CA GLY A 17 15.59 9.75 9.96
C GLY A 17 14.70 8.96 9.00
N GLY A 18 15.30 7.96 8.36
CA GLY A 18 14.62 7.05 7.44
C GLY A 18 14.03 5.83 8.14
N GLU A 19 14.19 4.66 7.52
CA GLU A 19 13.71 3.37 8.03
C GLU A 19 14.41 2.98 9.35
N ASP A 20 15.66 3.40 9.53
CA ASP A 20 16.43 3.21 10.77
C ASP A 20 15.81 3.88 12.00
N LYS A 21 14.88 4.81 11.79
CA LYS A 21 14.14 5.54 12.82
C LYS A 21 12.64 5.24 12.82
N ALA A 22 12.21 4.20 12.13
CA ALA A 22 10.79 3.84 12.04
C ALA A 22 10.16 3.39 13.38
N ASP A 23 10.96 3.09 14.39
CA ASP A 23 10.51 2.69 15.73
C ASP A 23 10.46 3.84 16.76
N VAL A 24 10.61 5.09 16.31
CA VAL A 24 10.52 6.25 17.20
C VAL A 24 9.10 6.35 17.78
N SER A 25 9.03 6.42 19.13
CA SER A 25 7.78 6.60 19.86
C SER A 25 7.11 7.94 19.54
N PRO A 26 5.80 8.09 19.78
CA PRO A 26 5.09 9.34 19.55
C PRO A 26 5.70 10.51 20.32
N GLU A 27 5.87 11.63 19.64
CA GLU A 27 6.20 12.90 20.24
C GLU A 27 5.30 14.02 19.66
N VAL A 28 5.03 15.04 20.46
CA VAL A 28 4.26 16.21 20.05
C VAL A 28 5.16 17.43 20.14
N ARG A 29 5.22 18.20 19.06
CA ARG A 29 5.95 19.48 19.01
C ARG A 29 4.99 20.62 18.76
N ASP A 30 5.15 21.73 19.50
CA ASP A 30 4.38 22.94 19.26
C ASP A 30 4.62 23.49 17.87
N GLY A 31 3.55 23.87 17.19
CA GLY A 31 3.59 24.50 15.88
C GLY A 31 3.97 23.55 14.75
N ILE A 32 4.72 24.10 13.81
CA ILE A 32 4.95 23.51 12.48
C ILE A 32 6.26 22.72 12.40
N VAL A 33 6.18 21.48 11.87
CA VAL A 33 7.34 20.67 11.49
C VAL A 33 7.16 20.16 10.06
N GLY A 34 8.25 20.05 9.30
CA GLY A 34 8.28 19.45 7.97
C GLY A 34 7.27 20.06 6.99
N PRO A 35 6.38 19.25 6.39
CA PRO A 35 5.38 19.72 5.42
C PRO A 35 4.42 20.80 5.94
N GLY A 36 4.34 21.00 7.25
CA GLY A 36 3.52 22.05 7.87
C GLY A 36 3.81 23.45 7.33
N MET A 37 5.04 23.75 6.90
CA MET A 37 5.37 25.02 6.27
C MET A 37 4.61 25.25 4.96
N ALA A 38 4.45 24.20 4.15
CA ALA A 38 3.69 24.28 2.92
C ALA A 38 2.18 24.45 3.22
N PHE A 39 1.66 23.79 4.24
CA PHE A 39 0.28 23.99 4.72
C PHE A 39 0.04 25.40 5.21
N LYS A 40 0.97 26.00 5.97
CA LYS A 40 0.86 27.40 6.40
C LYS A 40 0.70 28.34 5.21
N ALA A 41 1.48 28.15 4.17
CA ALA A 41 1.37 28.95 2.95
C ALA A 41 0.01 28.71 2.24
N ALA A 42 -0.43 27.44 2.15
CA ALA A 42 -1.67 27.06 1.48
C ALA A 42 -2.93 27.55 2.21
N PHE A 43 -2.93 27.59 3.55
CA PHE A 43 -4.04 28.13 4.35
C PHE A 43 -4.17 29.64 4.28
N ASN A 44 -3.14 30.36 3.94
CA ASN A 44 -3.14 31.80 3.77
C ASN A 44 -3.79 32.56 4.95
N GLY A 45 -3.56 32.11 6.18
CA GLY A 45 -4.07 32.71 7.41
C GLY A 45 -5.47 32.29 7.83
N GLU A 46 -6.18 31.48 7.06
CA GLU A 46 -7.52 30.95 7.45
C GLU A 46 -7.42 29.83 8.49
N ALA A 47 -6.34 29.05 8.48
CA ALA A 47 -6.05 28.04 9.49
C ALA A 47 -4.55 28.04 9.85
N GLU A 48 -4.24 27.54 11.05
CA GLU A 48 -2.86 27.39 11.55
C GLU A 48 -2.65 26.01 12.16
N ILE A 49 -1.44 25.46 11.97
CA ILE A 49 -1.01 24.24 12.65
C ILE A 49 -0.46 24.64 14.02
N VAL A 50 -1.19 24.29 15.07
CA VAL A 50 -0.82 24.60 16.47
C VAL A 50 0.11 23.56 17.08
N ALA A 51 0.04 22.32 16.58
CA ALA A 51 0.93 21.23 17.01
C ALA A 51 1.19 20.24 15.88
N THR A 52 2.36 19.64 15.90
CA THR A 52 2.73 18.51 15.02
C THR A 52 2.96 17.27 15.85
N PHE A 53 2.18 16.24 15.58
CA PHE A 53 2.33 14.92 16.18
C PHE A 53 3.21 14.06 15.25
N ILE A 54 4.27 13.48 15.78
CA ILE A 54 5.27 12.72 15.05
C ILE A 54 5.31 11.30 15.62
N CYS A 55 5.32 10.29 14.76
CA CYS A 55 5.45 8.89 15.18
C CYS A 55 6.19 8.08 14.12
N GLY A 56 7.00 7.13 14.55
CA GLY A 56 7.66 6.20 13.66
C GLY A 56 6.68 5.24 12.99
N ASP A 57 6.91 4.90 11.72
CA ASP A 57 6.01 4.06 10.91
C ASP A 57 5.85 2.65 11.50
N ASN A 58 6.93 2.02 12.00
CA ASN A 58 6.88 0.72 12.67
C ASN A 58 6.23 0.82 14.05
N TYR A 59 6.62 1.85 14.83
CA TYR A 59 6.02 2.05 16.14
C TYR A 59 4.49 2.17 16.01
N CYS A 60 4.03 3.03 15.09
CA CYS A 60 2.60 3.21 14.86
C CYS A 60 1.92 1.92 14.38
N ALA A 61 2.54 1.16 13.49
CA ALA A 61 1.97 -0.11 13.01
C ALA A 61 1.82 -1.16 14.14
N ASN A 62 2.76 -1.19 15.09
CA ASN A 62 2.74 -2.12 16.21
C ASN A 62 1.85 -1.67 17.39
N HIS A 63 1.52 -0.37 17.47
CA HIS A 63 0.79 0.25 18.58
C HIS A 63 -0.35 1.15 18.08
N LEU A 64 -1.06 0.71 17.02
CA LEU A 64 -1.98 1.55 16.27
C LEU A 64 -3.08 2.17 17.13
N ASP A 65 -3.70 1.39 18.01
CA ASP A 65 -4.79 1.84 18.89
C ASP A 65 -4.29 2.85 19.92
N ASP A 66 -3.12 2.62 20.51
CA ASP A 66 -2.53 3.54 21.50
C ASP A 66 -2.14 4.87 20.86
N VAL A 67 -1.54 4.82 19.65
CA VAL A 67 -1.18 6.04 18.90
C VAL A 67 -2.42 6.82 18.49
N ALA A 68 -3.47 6.14 18.06
CA ALA A 68 -4.74 6.76 17.72
C ALA A 68 -5.40 7.42 18.93
N ALA A 69 -5.41 6.75 20.09
CA ALA A 69 -5.91 7.32 21.33
C ALA A 69 -5.08 8.56 21.78
N HIS A 70 -3.77 8.48 21.71
CA HIS A 70 -2.87 9.61 22.01
C HIS A 70 -3.10 10.79 21.07
N MET A 71 -3.38 10.54 19.79
CA MET A 71 -3.75 11.60 18.84
C MET A 71 -5.04 12.30 19.24
N VAL A 72 -6.08 11.55 19.65
CA VAL A 72 -7.34 12.11 20.13
C VAL A 72 -7.11 13.04 21.33
N GLU A 73 -6.32 12.60 22.31
CA GLU A 73 -5.98 13.42 23.47
C GLU A 73 -5.16 14.66 23.10
N THR A 74 -4.25 14.54 22.12
CA THR A 74 -3.47 15.67 21.61
C THR A 74 -4.39 16.72 20.97
N VAL A 75 -5.31 16.31 20.10
CA VAL A 75 -6.27 17.22 19.45
C VAL A 75 -7.11 17.97 20.48
N LYS A 76 -7.58 17.27 21.53
CA LYS A 76 -8.30 17.87 22.65
C LYS A 76 -7.46 18.88 23.44
N ALA A 77 -6.23 18.50 23.79
CA ALA A 77 -5.33 19.33 24.61
C ALA A 77 -4.99 20.68 23.96
N TYR A 78 -4.83 20.67 22.62
CA TYR A 78 -4.57 21.90 21.85
C TYR A 78 -5.84 22.66 21.48
N GLY A 79 -7.03 22.13 21.79
CA GLY A 79 -8.30 22.73 21.39
C GLY A 79 -8.37 22.93 19.88
N ALA A 80 -7.94 21.95 19.13
CA ALA A 80 -7.89 22.03 17.68
C ALA A 80 -9.27 21.80 17.05
N ASP A 81 -9.52 22.45 15.92
CA ASP A 81 -10.77 22.38 15.14
C ASP A 81 -10.75 21.23 14.13
N GLY A 82 -9.59 20.57 13.93
CA GLY A 82 -9.46 19.47 13.01
C GLY A 82 -8.05 18.87 12.99
N LEU A 83 -7.90 17.78 12.20
CA LEU A 83 -6.65 17.05 12.03
C LEU A 83 -6.29 16.91 10.55
N ILE A 84 -5.04 17.21 10.22
CA ILE A 84 -4.43 16.83 8.93
C ILE A 84 -3.41 15.72 9.18
N ALA A 85 -3.46 14.66 8.37
CA ALA A 85 -2.49 13.58 8.43
C ALA A 85 -1.79 13.38 7.07
N GLY A 86 -0.49 13.43 7.07
CA GLY A 86 0.29 13.28 5.83
C GLY A 86 0.69 14.61 5.16
N PRO A 87 0.86 14.59 3.82
CA PRO A 87 0.48 13.53 2.86
C PRO A 87 1.37 12.30 2.94
N ALA A 88 0.74 11.11 2.82
CA ALA A 88 1.43 9.83 2.93
C ALA A 88 1.91 9.28 1.57
N PHE A 89 1.40 9.81 0.47
CA PHE A 89 1.73 9.32 -0.88
C PHE A 89 1.51 7.80 -0.99
N ASN A 90 2.50 7.07 -1.54
CA ASN A 90 2.46 5.62 -1.69
C ASN A 90 3.17 4.86 -0.54
N ALA A 91 3.37 5.49 0.62
CA ALA A 91 3.95 4.83 1.79
C ALA A 91 2.88 4.05 2.55
N GLY A 92 2.88 2.71 2.44
CA GLY A 92 1.81 1.84 2.93
C GLY A 92 1.56 1.93 4.43
N ARG A 93 2.59 1.75 5.27
CA ARG A 93 2.48 1.87 6.74
C ARG A 93 2.07 3.27 7.15
N TYR A 94 2.68 4.29 6.56
CA TYR A 94 2.35 5.68 6.86
C TYR A 94 0.92 6.04 6.42
N GLY A 95 0.46 5.57 5.24
CA GLY A 95 -0.92 5.76 4.81
C GLY A 95 -1.93 5.11 5.75
N THR A 96 -1.65 3.89 6.22
CA THR A 96 -2.48 3.22 7.22
C THR A 96 -2.50 3.99 8.53
N ALA A 97 -1.36 4.47 9.02
CA ALA A 97 -1.26 5.29 10.21
C ALA A 97 -2.05 6.60 10.08
N CYS A 98 -1.88 7.33 8.97
CA CYS A 98 -2.65 8.54 8.68
C CYS A 98 -4.16 8.29 8.69
N GLY A 99 -4.60 7.18 8.09
CA GLY A 99 -6.00 6.79 8.08
C GLY A 99 -6.54 6.49 9.48
N ALA A 100 -5.80 5.72 10.28
CA ALA A 100 -6.19 5.32 11.62
C ALA A 100 -6.36 6.51 12.58
N VAL A 101 -5.36 7.41 12.63
CA VAL A 101 -5.43 8.58 13.51
C VAL A 101 -6.55 9.53 13.09
N CYS A 102 -6.78 9.69 11.78
CA CYS A 102 -7.91 10.46 11.26
C CYS A 102 -9.26 9.83 11.63
N ALA A 103 -9.41 8.51 11.46
CA ALA A 103 -10.64 7.80 11.78
C ALA A 103 -10.98 7.92 13.28
N ALA A 104 -9.97 7.78 14.16
CA ALA A 104 -10.15 7.95 15.60
C ALA A 104 -10.64 9.36 15.97
N VAL A 105 -9.99 10.40 15.46
CA VAL A 105 -10.38 11.79 15.70
C VAL A 105 -11.79 12.09 15.16
N ALA A 106 -12.10 11.66 13.94
CA ALA A 106 -13.41 11.83 13.36
C ALA A 106 -14.50 11.14 14.17
N LYS A 107 -14.25 9.93 14.67
CA LYS A 107 -15.19 9.15 15.46
C LYS A 107 -15.42 9.72 16.85
N GLU A 108 -14.33 10.01 17.59
CA GLU A 108 -14.39 10.40 19.00
C GLU A 108 -14.72 11.88 19.20
N LEU A 109 -14.24 12.75 18.29
CA LEU A 109 -14.40 14.20 18.45
C LEU A 109 -15.37 14.83 17.46
N GLN A 110 -15.79 14.08 16.44
CA GLN A 110 -16.67 14.57 15.36
C GLN A 110 -16.08 15.81 14.63
N LEU A 111 -14.75 15.91 14.59
CA LEU A 111 -14.03 17.00 13.95
C LEU A 111 -13.67 16.68 12.50
N PRO A 112 -13.50 17.70 11.63
CA PRO A 112 -12.98 17.54 10.29
C PRO A 112 -11.60 16.91 10.27
N VAL A 113 -11.42 15.91 9.40
CA VAL A 113 -10.13 15.22 9.19
C VAL A 113 -9.84 15.10 7.70
N VAL A 114 -8.58 15.34 7.32
CA VAL A 114 -8.11 15.20 5.95
C VAL A 114 -6.78 14.46 5.92
N SER A 115 -6.68 13.49 5.02
CA SER A 115 -5.40 12.85 4.68
C SER A 115 -5.14 12.95 3.18
N GLY A 116 -3.88 12.74 2.78
CA GLY A 116 -3.48 12.67 1.37
C GLY A 116 -2.76 11.37 1.08
N MET A 117 -3.27 10.58 0.13
CA MET A 117 -2.71 9.26 -0.21
C MET A 117 -2.75 9.01 -1.71
N TYR A 118 -1.82 8.19 -2.18
CA TYR A 118 -1.87 7.63 -3.53
C TYR A 118 -2.95 6.53 -3.61
N ARG A 119 -3.56 6.37 -4.79
CA ARG A 119 -4.71 5.44 -4.99
C ARG A 119 -4.44 3.98 -4.60
N GLU A 120 -3.20 3.52 -4.66
CA GLU A 120 -2.80 2.16 -4.30
C GLU A 120 -2.34 2.05 -2.83
N SER A 121 -2.37 3.14 -2.06
CA SER A 121 -2.09 3.07 -0.63
C SER A 121 -3.17 2.26 0.09
N PRO A 122 -2.81 1.26 0.90
CA PRO A 122 -3.79 0.45 1.66
C PRO A 122 -4.66 1.29 2.58
N GLY A 123 -4.16 2.44 3.05
CA GLY A 123 -4.92 3.39 3.86
C GLY A 123 -6.16 3.92 3.14
N VAL A 124 -6.16 4.00 1.80
CA VAL A 124 -7.35 4.43 1.03
C VAL A 124 -8.49 3.41 1.20
N ASP A 125 -8.22 2.14 0.95
CA ASP A 125 -9.28 1.11 1.03
C ASP A 125 -9.76 0.88 2.45
N LEU A 126 -8.88 0.96 3.43
CA LEU A 126 -9.20 0.78 4.83
C LEU A 126 -10.05 1.92 5.40
N TYR A 127 -9.75 3.19 5.03
CA TYR A 127 -10.29 4.35 5.78
C TYR A 127 -11.13 5.32 4.94
N ARG A 128 -11.21 5.20 3.60
CA ARG A 128 -11.98 6.16 2.77
C ARG A 128 -13.47 6.31 3.11
N LYS A 129 -14.06 5.34 3.83
CA LYS A 129 -15.44 5.44 4.27
C LYS A 129 -15.63 6.47 5.38
N GLU A 130 -14.64 6.62 6.24
CA GLU A 130 -14.67 7.41 7.47
C GLU A 130 -13.88 8.70 7.33
N VAL A 131 -12.75 8.65 6.62
CA VAL A 131 -11.79 9.73 6.45
C VAL A 131 -11.95 10.38 5.08
N THR A 132 -11.83 11.71 5.02
CA THR A 132 -11.72 12.44 3.76
C THR A 132 -10.28 12.35 3.27
N ILE A 133 -10.05 11.60 2.18
CA ILE A 133 -8.73 11.33 1.63
C ILE A 133 -8.60 12.00 0.26
N VAL A 134 -7.64 12.90 0.13
CA VAL A 134 -7.27 13.56 -1.13
C VAL A 134 -6.31 12.66 -1.90
N GLU A 135 -6.58 12.47 -3.20
CA GLU A 135 -5.70 11.70 -4.08
C GLU A 135 -4.38 12.45 -4.32
N THR A 136 -3.27 11.76 -4.14
CA THR A 136 -1.93 12.33 -4.37
C THR A 136 -1.19 11.57 -5.47
N ALA A 137 -0.05 12.12 -5.91
CA ALA A 137 0.91 11.36 -6.70
C ALA A 137 1.50 10.19 -5.89
N ASP A 138 2.22 9.30 -6.55
CA ASP A 138 2.87 8.14 -5.94
C ASP A 138 4.05 8.48 -5.00
N SER A 139 4.59 9.68 -5.10
CA SER A 139 5.80 10.08 -4.37
C SER A 139 5.75 11.51 -3.86
N ALA A 140 6.64 11.83 -2.91
CA ALA A 140 6.79 13.15 -2.30
C ALA A 140 7.14 14.28 -3.31
N ARG A 141 7.53 13.97 -4.55
CA ARG A 141 7.66 14.95 -5.64
C ARG A 141 6.33 15.67 -5.92
N GLY A 142 5.20 15.01 -5.59
CA GLY A 142 3.86 15.57 -5.70
C GLY A 142 3.47 16.56 -4.59
N MET A 143 4.33 16.85 -3.61
CA MET A 143 4.03 17.69 -2.44
C MET A 143 3.41 19.04 -2.82
N GLY A 144 3.93 19.70 -3.84
CA GLY A 144 3.44 21.01 -4.30
C GLY A 144 2.00 21.01 -4.84
N LYS A 145 1.45 19.85 -5.20
CA LYS A 145 0.04 19.67 -5.59
C LYS A 145 -0.80 19.13 -4.45
N ALA A 146 -0.25 18.17 -3.69
CA ALA A 146 -0.97 17.49 -2.60
C ALA A 146 -1.36 18.45 -1.48
N VAL A 147 -0.43 19.25 -0.99
CA VAL A 147 -0.67 20.16 0.13
C VAL A 147 -1.74 21.22 -0.17
N PRO A 148 -1.70 21.96 -1.29
CA PRO A 148 -2.78 22.90 -1.62
C PRO A 148 -4.15 22.23 -1.76
N ALA A 149 -4.22 21.03 -2.35
CA ALA A 149 -5.47 20.29 -2.48
C ALA A 149 -6.02 19.85 -1.12
N MET A 150 -5.17 19.29 -0.25
CA MET A 150 -5.55 18.94 1.12
C MET A 150 -6.00 20.16 1.93
N ALA A 151 -5.30 21.28 1.82
CA ALA A 151 -5.64 22.51 2.50
C ALA A 151 -7.01 23.06 2.05
N ALA A 152 -7.27 23.09 0.75
CA ALA A 152 -8.54 23.54 0.19
C ALA A 152 -9.71 22.67 0.67
N VAL A 153 -9.53 21.34 0.69
CA VAL A 153 -10.54 20.40 1.20
C VAL A 153 -10.76 20.61 2.69
N MET A 154 -9.69 20.76 3.49
CA MET A 154 -9.80 20.99 4.93
C MET A 154 -10.56 22.29 5.22
N LEU A 155 -10.27 23.39 4.54
CA LEU A 155 -10.96 24.66 4.73
C LEU A 155 -12.46 24.58 4.43
N LYS A 156 -12.85 23.83 3.40
CA LYS A 156 -14.28 23.57 3.12
C LYS A 156 -14.94 22.83 4.29
N LEU A 157 -14.32 21.76 4.78
CA LEU A 157 -14.87 20.99 5.89
C LEU A 157 -14.98 21.81 7.18
N LEU A 158 -13.97 22.63 7.48
CA LEU A 158 -13.99 23.55 8.64
C LEU A 158 -15.10 24.60 8.58
N LYS A 159 -15.46 25.01 7.36
CA LYS A 159 -16.58 25.93 7.10
C LYS A 159 -17.95 25.23 7.08
N GLY A 160 -17.99 23.91 7.27
CA GLY A 160 -19.20 23.11 7.17
C GLY A 160 -19.73 22.95 5.74
N GLU A 161 -18.86 23.17 4.73
CA GLU A 161 -19.23 23.02 3.34
C GLU A 161 -19.20 21.54 2.90
N GLU A 162 -20.18 21.11 2.17
CA GLU A 162 -20.23 19.75 1.61
C GLU A 162 -19.33 19.64 0.38
N ILE A 163 -18.63 18.51 0.25
CA ILE A 163 -17.90 18.15 -0.96
C ILE A 163 -18.88 17.45 -1.91
N ALA A 164 -19.63 18.25 -2.68
CA ALA A 164 -20.70 17.75 -3.54
C ALA A 164 -20.20 16.85 -4.66
N ASP A 165 -19.01 17.14 -5.21
CA ASP A 165 -18.34 16.32 -6.23
C ASP A 165 -16.95 15.94 -5.74
N PRO A 166 -16.79 14.75 -5.10
CA PRO A 166 -15.50 14.28 -4.62
C PRO A 166 -14.47 14.11 -5.75
N GLU A 167 -14.87 13.64 -6.92
CA GLU A 167 -13.97 13.40 -8.05
C GLU A 167 -13.37 14.71 -8.56
N ALA A 168 -14.21 15.74 -8.76
CA ALA A 168 -13.75 17.07 -9.17
C ALA A 168 -12.87 17.75 -8.09
N ALA A 169 -13.09 17.42 -6.81
CA ALA A 169 -12.28 17.89 -5.69
C ALA A 169 -10.99 17.09 -5.48
N GLY A 170 -10.75 16.04 -6.28
CA GLY A 170 -9.62 15.13 -6.12
C GLY A 170 -9.67 14.30 -4.82
N VAL A 171 -10.88 14.02 -4.32
CA VAL A 171 -11.11 13.26 -3.09
C VAL A 171 -11.62 11.87 -3.45
N PHE A 172 -11.12 10.84 -2.79
CA PHE A 172 -11.64 9.50 -2.98
C PHE A 172 -13.09 9.39 -2.51
N PRO A 173 -13.99 8.83 -3.32
CA PRO A 173 -15.38 8.64 -2.93
C PRO A 173 -15.46 7.70 -1.74
N LYS A 174 -16.31 8.01 -0.77
CA LYS A 174 -16.46 7.23 0.47
C LYS A 174 -17.05 5.82 0.24
N GLY A 175 -17.48 5.51 -0.99
CA GLY A 175 -18.04 4.19 -1.33
C GLY A 175 -19.36 3.89 -0.62
N ILE A 176 -20.13 4.92 -0.26
CA ILE A 176 -21.44 4.75 0.34
C ILE A 176 -22.36 4.15 -0.73
N ARG A 177 -22.86 2.96 -0.48
CA ARG A 177 -23.82 2.29 -1.36
C ARG A 177 -25.21 2.84 -1.08
N LYS A 178 -25.85 3.36 -2.14
CA LYS A 178 -27.27 3.76 -2.11
C LYS A 178 -28.04 2.84 -3.04
N ASN A 179 -29.22 2.42 -2.62
CA ASN A 179 -30.15 1.76 -3.54
C ASN A 179 -30.63 2.80 -4.56
N MET A 180 -30.36 2.52 -5.83
CA MET A 180 -30.83 3.36 -6.93
C MET A 180 -31.82 2.54 -7.76
N PHE A 181 -32.97 3.14 -8.03
CA PHE A 181 -34.02 2.53 -8.85
C PHE A 181 -33.95 3.15 -10.24
N TYR A 182 -33.74 2.32 -11.26
CA TYR A 182 -33.70 2.71 -12.66
C TYR A 182 -34.98 2.22 -13.34
N GLU A 183 -35.39 2.86 -14.45
CA GLU A 183 -36.54 2.44 -15.24
C GLU A 183 -36.35 1.03 -15.80
N GLN A 184 -35.11 0.67 -16.15
CA GLN A 184 -34.76 -0.64 -16.69
C GLN A 184 -33.96 -1.44 -15.66
N PRO A 185 -34.26 -2.73 -15.45
CA PRO A 185 -33.46 -3.60 -14.58
C PRO A 185 -32.04 -3.81 -15.16
N GLY A 186 -31.09 -4.10 -14.30
CA GLY A 186 -29.68 -4.30 -14.68
C GLY A 186 -29.50 -5.39 -15.75
N ALA A 187 -30.29 -6.46 -15.69
CA ALA A 187 -30.25 -7.54 -16.69
C ALA A 187 -30.59 -7.04 -18.11
N GLU A 188 -31.59 -6.21 -18.22
CA GLU A 188 -31.98 -5.63 -19.51
C GLU A 188 -30.90 -4.71 -20.08
N ARG A 189 -30.33 -3.84 -19.22
CA ARG A 189 -29.22 -2.96 -19.63
C ARG A 189 -27.99 -3.76 -20.07
N ALA A 190 -27.67 -4.86 -19.37
CA ALA A 190 -26.57 -5.75 -19.73
C ALA A 190 -26.80 -6.42 -21.11
N VAL A 191 -28.03 -6.91 -21.36
CA VAL A 191 -28.38 -7.50 -22.67
C VAL A 191 -28.26 -6.48 -23.77
N GLN A 192 -28.73 -5.24 -23.56
CA GLN A 192 -28.61 -4.16 -24.55
C GLN A 192 -27.14 -3.84 -24.88
N MET A 193 -26.24 -3.79 -23.86
CA MET A 193 -24.81 -3.63 -24.10
C MET A 193 -24.21 -4.81 -24.89
N LEU A 194 -24.65 -6.04 -24.60
CA LEU A 194 -24.22 -7.21 -25.36
C LEU A 194 -24.65 -7.16 -26.81
N ILE A 195 -25.91 -6.80 -27.08
CA ILE A 195 -26.43 -6.65 -28.46
C ILE A 195 -25.61 -5.61 -29.22
N LYS A 196 -25.33 -4.44 -28.64
CA LYS A 196 -24.49 -3.42 -29.28
C LYS A 196 -23.09 -3.97 -29.58
N LYS A 197 -22.48 -4.70 -28.64
CA LYS A 197 -21.20 -5.33 -28.88
C LYS A 197 -21.22 -6.34 -30.02
N LEU A 198 -22.22 -7.18 -30.10
CA LEU A 198 -22.36 -8.18 -31.15
C LEU A 198 -22.58 -7.53 -32.54
N ASN A 199 -23.27 -6.40 -32.58
CA ASN A 199 -23.51 -5.63 -33.81
C ASN A 199 -22.31 -4.74 -34.21
N GLY A 200 -21.23 -4.70 -33.42
CA GLY A 200 -20.11 -3.80 -33.68
C GLY A 200 -20.38 -2.33 -33.41
N GLU A 201 -21.48 -2.02 -32.70
CA GLU A 201 -21.86 -0.67 -32.31
C GLU A 201 -21.03 -0.17 -31.11
N ALA A 202 -20.84 1.15 -31.04
CA ALA A 202 -20.20 1.75 -29.88
C ALA A 202 -21.08 1.62 -28.63
N PHE A 203 -20.51 1.15 -27.55
CA PHE A 203 -21.18 1.08 -26.25
C PHE A 203 -20.22 1.49 -25.12
N ARG A 204 -20.77 1.92 -23.99
CA ARG A 204 -20.04 2.26 -22.79
C ARG A 204 -20.50 1.36 -21.65
N THR A 205 -19.57 0.79 -20.92
CA THR A 205 -19.88 0.05 -19.68
C THR A 205 -20.28 1.03 -18.58
N GLU A 206 -21.22 0.64 -17.73
CA GLU A 206 -21.69 1.48 -16.63
C GLU A 206 -20.59 1.66 -15.56
N TYR A 207 -19.74 0.66 -15.44
CA TYR A 207 -18.56 0.69 -14.58
C TYR A 207 -17.30 0.66 -15.46
N PRO A 208 -16.31 1.52 -15.19
CA PRO A 208 -15.07 1.50 -15.95
C PRO A 208 -14.37 0.15 -15.81
N MET A 209 -14.06 -0.46 -16.96
CA MET A 209 -13.28 -1.71 -16.96
C MET A 209 -11.83 -1.41 -16.57
N PRO A 210 -11.22 -2.23 -15.70
CA PRO A 210 -9.81 -2.06 -15.39
C PRO A 210 -8.96 -2.27 -16.64
N VAL A 211 -7.95 -1.44 -16.80
CA VAL A 211 -6.96 -1.58 -17.86
C VAL A 211 -5.75 -2.30 -17.26
N PHE A 212 -5.49 -3.50 -17.77
CA PHE A 212 -4.33 -4.29 -17.34
C PHE A 212 -3.19 -4.13 -18.34
N ASP A 213 -1.97 -4.07 -17.83
CA ASP A 213 -0.77 -4.20 -18.66
C ASP A 213 -0.75 -5.60 -19.29
N ARG A 214 -0.58 -5.65 -20.60
CA ARG A 214 -0.41 -6.89 -21.31
C ARG A 214 1.07 -7.09 -21.60
N VAL A 215 1.58 -8.27 -21.26
CA VAL A 215 2.94 -8.68 -21.60
C VAL A 215 2.83 -9.78 -22.63
N GLU A 216 3.49 -9.60 -23.79
CA GLU A 216 3.54 -10.64 -24.81
C GLU A 216 4.25 -11.89 -24.27
N PRO A 217 3.64 -13.09 -24.45
CA PRO A 217 4.26 -14.33 -24.03
C PRO A 217 5.63 -14.51 -24.67
N ARG A 218 6.61 -14.94 -23.91
CA ARG A 218 7.91 -15.31 -24.45
C ARG A 218 7.82 -16.64 -25.19
N PRO A 219 8.71 -16.89 -26.15
CA PRO A 219 8.81 -18.20 -26.77
C PRO A 219 8.98 -19.31 -25.72
N ALA A 220 8.45 -20.49 -26.02
CA ALA A 220 8.63 -21.64 -25.14
C ALA A 220 10.13 -22.00 -25.00
N ILE A 221 10.52 -22.48 -23.82
CA ILE A 221 11.86 -23.03 -23.61
C ILE A 221 12.00 -24.28 -24.48
N ALA A 222 13.00 -24.28 -25.36
CA ALA A 222 13.16 -25.33 -26.37
C ALA A 222 13.45 -26.70 -25.75
N ASP A 223 14.23 -26.74 -24.68
CA ASP A 223 14.61 -27.97 -23.97
C ASP A 223 14.73 -27.67 -22.46
N ILE A 224 13.68 -27.97 -21.73
CA ILE A 224 13.61 -27.68 -20.28
C ILE A 224 14.64 -28.51 -19.49
N SER A 225 15.06 -29.66 -20.01
CA SER A 225 16.07 -30.50 -19.36
C SER A 225 17.48 -29.89 -19.38
N LYS A 226 17.67 -28.79 -20.10
CA LYS A 226 18.91 -28.01 -20.12
C LYS A 226 18.77 -26.61 -19.57
N ALA A 227 17.55 -26.22 -19.21
CA ALA A 227 17.23 -24.88 -18.80
C ALA A 227 17.61 -24.63 -17.33
N THR A 228 18.05 -23.41 -17.02
CA THR A 228 18.18 -22.92 -15.66
C THR A 228 16.86 -22.27 -15.24
N ILE A 229 16.26 -22.80 -14.19
CA ILE A 229 14.97 -22.34 -13.65
C ILE A 229 15.18 -21.64 -12.31
N ALA A 230 14.57 -20.48 -12.11
CA ALA A 230 14.56 -19.77 -10.84
C ALA A 230 13.17 -19.82 -10.20
N ILE A 231 13.12 -19.64 -8.88
CA ILE A 231 11.87 -19.49 -8.12
C ILE A 231 11.78 -18.07 -7.56
N VAL A 232 10.60 -17.49 -7.69
CA VAL A 232 10.24 -16.21 -7.07
C VAL A 232 8.87 -16.39 -6.42
N THR A 233 8.66 -15.83 -5.23
CA THR A 233 7.36 -15.92 -4.55
C THR A 233 6.89 -14.58 -4.04
N SER A 234 5.58 -14.34 -4.11
CA SER A 234 4.90 -13.28 -3.38
C SER A 234 4.24 -13.77 -2.09
N GLY A 235 4.42 -15.05 -1.76
CA GLY A 235 3.90 -15.68 -0.54
C GLY A 235 4.77 -15.50 0.71
N ASP A 236 5.82 -14.69 0.60
CA ASP A 236 6.72 -14.27 1.69
C ASP A 236 7.34 -15.42 2.49
N ILE A 237 7.88 -16.40 1.79
CA ILE A 237 8.74 -17.41 2.42
C ILE A 237 10.12 -16.80 2.63
N VAL A 238 10.56 -16.78 3.88
CA VAL A 238 11.82 -16.14 4.31
C VAL A 238 12.55 -17.03 5.31
N PRO A 239 13.88 -16.86 5.50
CA PRO A 239 14.59 -17.48 6.63
C PRO A 239 13.94 -17.13 7.96
N PHE A 240 14.00 -18.05 8.91
CA PHE A 240 13.37 -17.86 10.22
C PHE A 240 13.80 -16.56 10.89
N GLY A 241 12.83 -15.83 11.43
CA GLY A 241 13.06 -14.51 12.03
C GLY A 241 12.97 -13.34 11.05
N ASN A 242 12.72 -13.59 9.75
CA ASN A 242 12.56 -12.52 8.74
C ASN A 242 13.70 -11.48 8.77
N PRO A 243 14.93 -11.85 8.46
CA PRO A 243 16.12 -11.00 8.64
C PRO A 243 16.09 -9.71 7.84
N ASP A 244 15.38 -9.69 6.69
CA ASP A 244 15.25 -8.51 5.84
C ASP A 244 14.05 -7.63 6.22
N HIS A 245 13.34 -7.98 7.30
CA HIS A 245 12.19 -7.24 7.80
C HIS A 245 11.16 -6.93 6.70
N ILE A 246 10.85 -7.92 5.85
CA ILE A 246 9.80 -7.78 4.85
C ILE A 246 8.48 -7.60 5.59
N ALA A 247 7.77 -6.52 5.28
CA ALA A 247 6.50 -6.22 5.95
C ALA A 247 5.43 -7.25 5.59
N ALA A 248 4.66 -7.71 6.57
CA ALA A 248 3.57 -8.68 6.40
C ALA A 248 2.45 -8.23 5.42
N SER A 249 2.44 -6.94 5.10
CA SER A 249 1.56 -6.30 4.10
C SER A 249 2.25 -5.06 3.55
N SER A 250 1.94 -4.70 2.29
CA SER A 250 2.45 -3.47 1.67
C SER A 250 3.98 -3.39 1.63
N ALA A 251 4.63 -4.46 1.17
CA ALA A 251 6.09 -4.60 1.17
C ALA A 251 6.78 -3.43 0.45
N GLN A 252 7.90 -2.97 1.05
CA GLN A 252 8.76 -1.93 0.50
C GLN A 252 10.07 -2.50 -0.04
N ASN A 253 10.33 -3.78 0.21
CA ASN A 253 11.52 -4.51 -0.18
C ASN A 253 11.18 -5.96 -0.56
N TYR A 254 12.18 -6.67 -1.05
CA TYR A 254 12.17 -8.11 -1.26
C TYR A 254 13.47 -8.71 -0.72
N GLY A 255 13.45 -9.99 -0.39
CA GLY A 255 14.62 -10.79 0.01
C GLY A 255 15.18 -11.60 -1.16
N ALA A 256 16.47 -11.90 -1.09
CA ALA A 256 17.18 -12.80 -2.00
C ALA A 256 17.97 -13.79 -1.17
N TYR A 257 17.64 -15.08 -1.25
CA TYR A 257 18.15 -16.10 -0.33
C TYR A 257 18.83 -17.23 -1.07
N ASP A 258 20.01 -17.60 -0.59
CA ASP A 258 20.81 -18.64 -1.18
C ASP A 258 20.22 -20.03 -0.87
N LEU A 259 20.20 -20.89 -1.90
CA LEU A 259 19.73 -22.26 -1.89
C LEU A 259 20.87 -23.29 -2.06
N ASP A 260 22.14 -22.86 -2.03
CA ASP A 260 23.24 -23.80 -2.16
C ASP A 260 23.24 -24.81 -0.99
N GLY A 261 23.17 -26.11 -1.33
CA GLY A 261 23.06 -27.18 -0.35
C GLY A 261 21.68 -27.34 0.30
N VAL A 262 20.71 -26.48 0.00
CA VAL A 262 19.34 -26.60 0.50
C VAL A 262 18.52 -27.45 -0.44
N THR A 263 17.92 -28.51 0.09
CA THR A 263 17.07 -29.44 -0.68
C THR A 263 15.61 -29.44 -0.24
N ASP A 264 15.29 -28.77 0.89
CA ASP A 264 14.00 -28.82 1.56
C ASP A 264 13.91 -27.59 2.48
N LEU A 265 12.81 -26.87 2.48
CA LEU A 265 12.57 -25.71 3.33
C LEU A 265 11.95 -26.14 4.65
N ARG A 266 12.78 -26.40 5.64
CA ARG A 266 12.34 -27.00 6.89
C ARG A 266 11.66 -26.01 7.83
N LYS A 267 10.64 -26.53 8.52
CA LYS A 267 10.05 -25.84 9.65
C LYS A 267 11.09 -25.41 10.67
N GLY A 268 11.08 -24.12 11.03
CA GLY A 268 12.02 -23.54 12.00
C GLY A 268 13.31 -23.01 11.38
N GLU A 269 13.62 -23.37 10.13
CA GLU A 269 14.70 -22.75 9.34
C GLU A 269 14.12 -21.68 8.40
N TYR A 270 12.89 -21.90 7.94
CA TYR A 270 12.11 -20.98 7.11
C TYR A 270 10.72 -20.75 7.71
N MET A 271 10.10 -19.65 7.34
CA MET A 271 8.76 -19.25 7.76
C MET A 271 8.10 -18.39 6.70
N THR A 272 6.79 -18.19 6.83
CA THR A 272 6.11 -17.10 6.12
C THR A 272 5.88 -15.91 7.06
N ALA A 273 6.18 -14.69 6.60
CA ALA A 273 5.82 -13.44 7.28
C ALA A 273 4.55 -12.79 6.68
N HIS A 274 3.92 -13.42 5.68
CA HIS A 274 2.77 -12.89 4.94
C HIS A 274 1.50 -12.78 5.80
N GLY A 275 0.94 -11.57 5.93
CA GLY A 275 -0.24 -11.30 6.75
C GLY A 275 -1.60 -11.55 6.08
N GLY A 276 -1.64 -12.00 4.83
CA GLY A 276 -2.88 -12.09 4.04
C GLY A 276 -3.53 -13.48 3.98
N TYR A 277 -2.93 -14.50 4.56
CA TYR A 277 -3.48 -15.87 4.60
C TYR A 277 -3.16 -16.59 5.92
N ASP A 278 -3.81 -17.72 6.17
CA ASP A 278 -3.52 -18.56 7.33
C ASP A 278 -2.12 -19.19 7.19
N GLN A 279 -1.22 -18.75 8.04
CA GLN A 279 0.20 -19.13 8.00
C GLN A 279 0.46 -20.55 8.51
N THR A 280 -0.51 -21.21 9.14
CA THR A 280 -0.34 -22.48 9.85
C THR A 280 0.31 -23.55 8.97
N TYR A 281 -0.19 -23.73 7.76
CA TYR A 281 0.30 -24.76 6.85
C TYR A 281 1.62 -24.41 6.20
N ALA A 282 1.82 -23.14 5.84
CA ALA A 282 3.08 -22.66 5.27
C ALA A 282 4.22 -22.66 6.29
N ASN A 283 3.95 -22.38 7.57
CA ASN A 283 4.95 -22.51 8.64
C ASN A 283 5.21 -23.94 9.07
N ALA A 284 4.27 -24.86 8.81
CA ALA A 284 4.49 -26.28 9.04
C ALA A 284 5.36 -26.90 7.94
N ASP A 285 5.24 -26.41 6.71
CA ASP A 285 5.89 -26.91 5.51
C ASP A 285 5.94 -25.77 4.46
N PRO A 286 7.04 -24.97 4.44
CA PRO A 286 7.17 -23.84 3.52
C PRO A 286 7.20 -24.20 2.04
N ASP A 287 7.56 -25.45 1.71
CA ASP A 287 7.56 -25.96 0.33
C ASP A 287 6.17 -25.96 -0.31
N ARG A 288 5.10 -25.89 0.49
CA ARG A 288 3.72 -25.67 0.00
C ARG A 288 3.54 -24.37 -0.77
N VAL A 289 4.35 -23.37 -0.46
CA VAL A 289 4.31 -22.06 -1.11
C VAL A 289 5.49 -21.87 -2.06
N LEU A 290 6.66 -22.35 -1.68
CA LEU A 290 7.88 -22.30 -2.49
C LEU A 290 8.42 -23.73 -2.70
N PRO A 291 7.96 -24.48 -3.72
CA PRO A 291 8.16 -25.92 -3.85
C PRO A 291 9.61 -26.29 -4.24
N LEU A 292 10.55 -26.03 -3.34
CA LEU A 292 11.96 -26.29 -3.53
C LEU A 292 12.25 -27.80 -3.63
N ASP A 293 11.67 -28.58 -2.73
CA ASP A 293 11.83 -30.03 -2.65
C ASP A 293 11.50 -30.73 -3.99
N VAL A 294 10.33 -30.43 -4.55
CA VAL A 294 9.90 -30.96 -5.86
C VAL A 294 10.84 -30.52 -6.99
N LEU A 295 11.29 -29.26 -6.96
CA LEU A 295 12.19 -28.76 -7.99
C LEU A 295 13.61 -29.37 -7.90
N ARG A 296 14.08 -29.66 -6.70
CA ARG A 296 15.32 -30.44 -6.51
C ARG A 296 15.20 -31.87 -7.00
N ASP A 297 14.05 -32.51 -6.83
CA ASP A 297 13.81 -33.83 -7.40
C ASP A 297 13.75 -33.77 -8.92
N LEU A 298 13.09 -32.79 -9.52
CA LEU A 298 13.06 -32.61 -10.96
C LEU A 298 14.44 -32.30 -11.55
N GLU A 299 15.29 -31.57 -10.86
CA GLU A 299 16.68 -31.34 -11.24
C GLU A 299 17.48 -32.65 -11.21
N LYS A 300 17.35 -33.41 -10.11
CA LYS A 300 18.03 -34.73 -9.96
C LYS A 300 17.58 -35.76 -10.99
N GLU A 301 16.31 -35.73 -11.36
CA GLU A 301 15.76 -36.59 -12.42
C GLU A 301 16.11 -36.12 -13.84
N GLY A 302 16.76 -34.97 -13.99
CA GLY A 302 17.11 -34.37 -15.28
C GLY A 302 15.90 -33.86 -16.07
N LYS A 303 14.78 -33.64 -15.41
CA LYS A 303 13.57 -33.03 -16.01
C LYS A 303 13.69 -31.52 -16.19
N ILE A 304 14.47 -30.87 -15.34
CA ILE A 304 14.98 -29.50 -15.51
C ILE A 304 16.51 -29.56 -15.55
N GLY A 305 17.15 -28.59 -16.22
CA GLY A 305 18.60 -28.60 -16.34
C GLY A 305 19.30 -28.22 -15.04
N LYS A 306 18.87 -27.10 -14.43
CA LYS A 306 19.44 -26.59 -13.19
C LYS A 306 18.44 -25.70 -12.46
N LEU A 307 18.36 -25.85 -11.15
CA LEU A 307 17.71 -24.86 -10.31
C LEU A 307 18.71 -23.74 -9.95
N TYR A 308 18.31 -22.48 -10.20
CA TYR A 308 19.11 -21.31 -9.84
C TYR A 308 19.28 -21.25 -8.32
N HIS A 309 20.48 -20.92 -7.87
CA HIS A 309 20.85 -21.03 -6.45
C HIS A 309 20.27 -19.93 -5.56
N VAL A 310 19.54 -18.96 -6.10
CA VAL A 310 18.88 -17.90 -5.29
C VAL A 310 17.38 -17.91 -5.56
N PHE A 311 16.58 -17.90 -4.51
CA PHE A 311 15.17 -17.55 -4.63
C PHE A 311 14.90 -16.12 -4.15
N TYR A 312 13.87 -15.54 -4.70
CA TYR A 312 13.44 -14.18 -4.30
C TYR A 312 12.04 -14.25 -3.66
N SER A 313 11.88 -13.48 -2.60
CA SER A 313 10.63 -13.47 -1.83
C SER A 313 10.20 -12.06 -1.49
N THR A 314 8.90 -11.82 -1.56
CA THR A 314 8.26 -10.59 -1.11
C THR A 314 6.81 -10.89 -0.69
N VAL A 315 6.11 -9.89 -0.17
CA VAL A 315 4.69 -9.98 0.16
C VAL A 315 3.83 -9.45 -0.98
N GLY A 316 2.88 -10.26 -1.44
CA GLY A 316 1.86 -9.81 -2.41
C GLY A 316 0.75 -8.97 -1.78
N ASN A 317 0.40 -9.27 -0.51
CA ASN A 317 -0.68 -8.62 0.21
C ASN A 317 -0.50 -7.11 0.35
N GLY A 318 -1.38 -6.33 -0.27
CA GLY A 318 -1.37 -4.86 -0.17
C GLY A 318 -0.13 -4.17 -0.79
N THR A 319 0.79 -4.92 -1.41
CA THR A 319 1.95 -4.32 -2.08
C THR A 319 1.51 -3.57 -3.33
N SER A 320 1.91 -2.31 -3.43
CA SER A 320 1.51 -1.46 -4.55
C SER A 320 2.05 -1.99 -5.89
N VAL A 321 1.31 -1.74 -6.96
CA VAL A 321 1.75 -2.08 -8.33
C VAL A 321 3.08 -1.41 -8.66
N ALA A 322 3.31 -0.20 -8.16
CA ALA A 322 4.57 0.52 -8.34
C ALA A 322 5.76 -0.23 -7.71
N ASN A 323 5.61 -0.72 -6.46
CA ASN A 323 6.63 -1.51 -5.78
C ASN A 323 6.82 -2.87 -6.45
N ALA A 324 5.73 -3.58 -6.78
CA ALA A 324 5.80 -4.85 -7.50
C ALA A 324 6.54 -4.71 -8.84
N ARG A 325 6.29 -3.62 -9.57
CA ARG A 325 7.00 -3.30 -10.83
C ARG A 325 8.49 -3.03 -10.61
N LYS A 326 8.83 -2.29 -9.54
CA LYS A 326 10.22 -2.04 -9.12
C LYS A 326 10.93 -3.37 -8.82
N PHE A 327 10.36 -4.19 -7.94
CA PHE A 327 10.93 -5.50 -7.56
C PHE A 327 11.09 -6.41 -8.76
N GLY A 328 10.05 -6.54 -9.59
CA GLY A 328 10.09 -7.35 -10.80
C GLY A 328 11.15 -6.89 -11.80
N THR A 329 11.41 -5.59 -11.92
CA THR A 329 12.47 -5.05 -12.78
C THR A 329 13.85 -5.37 -12.23
N GLU A 330 14.08 -5.22 -10.93
CA GLU A 330 15.36 -5.49 -10.28
C GLU A 330 15.67 -6.99 -10.30
N ILE A 331 14.73 -7.82 -9.87
CA ILE A 331 14.86 -9.31 -9.89
C ILE A 331 15.07 -9.81 -11.33
N GLY A 332 14.26 -9.33 -12.27
CA GLY A 332 14.37 -9.73 -13.66
C GLY A 332 15.73 -9.36 -14.29
N SER A 333 16.32 -8.23 -13.90
CA SER A 333 17.65 -7.81 -14.32
C SER A 333 18.73 -8.77 -13.80
N GLN A 334 18.63 -9.16 -12.51
CA GLN A 334 19.56 -10.11 -11.88
C GLN A 334 19.47 -11.50 -12.53
N LEU A 335 18.26 -12.03 -12.73
CA LEU A 335 18.02 -13.33 -13.35
C LEU A 335 18.51 -13.35 -14.80
N LYS A 336 18.31 -12.27 -15.55
CA LYS A 336 18.82 -12.14 -16.91
C LYS A 336 20.34 -12.11 -16.95
N ALA A 337 21.00 -11.40 -16.04
CA ALA A 337 22.46 -11.37 -15.92
C ALA A 337 23.03 -12.75 -15.55
N ALA A 338 22.28 -13.54 -14.79
CA ALA A 338 22.62 -14.91 -14.40
C ALA A 338 22.27 -15.97 -15.48
N HIS A 339 21.79 -15.55 -16.65
CA HIS A 339 21.37 -16.43 -17.75
C HIS A 339 20.31 -17.46 -17.35
N VAL A 340 19.35 -17.06 -16.53
CA VAL A 340 18.19 -17.89 -16.17
C VAL A 340 17.24 -17.95 -17.38
N ASP A 341 16.81 -19.14 -17.75
CA ASP A 341 15.96 -19.40 -18.91
C ASP A 341 14.47 -19.28 -18.59
N GLY A 342 14.08 -19.61 -17.36
CA GLY A 342 12.70 -19.56 -16.92
C GLY A 342 12.54 -19.27 -15.44
N VAL A 343 11.37 -18.72 -15.07
CA VAL A 343 11.02 -18.38 -13.70
C VAL A 343 9.68 -19.00 -13.33
N ILE A 344 9.66 -19.69 -12.19
CA ILE A 344 8.42 -20.11 -11.55
C ILE A 344 8.06 -19.01 -10.53
N LEU A 345 6.93 -18.38 -10.74
CA LEU A 345 6.40 -17.36 -9.84
C LEU A 345 5.23 -17.96 -9.05
N THR A 346 5.41 -18.13 -7.75
CA THR A 346 4.37 -18.62 -6.85
C THR A 346 3.70 -17.46 -6.10
N SER A 347 2.45 -17.68 -5.74
CA SER A 347 1.68 -16.74 -4.91
C SER A 347 0.68 -17.48 -4.02
N THR A 348 0.07 -16.81 -3.08
CA THR A 348 -0.95 -17.32 -2.14
C THR A 348 -2.25 -16.56 -2.29
#